data_83db96200d3c5c3d1bdd2d28cddd5026
#
_entry.id   83db96200d3c5c3d1bdd2d28cddd5026
#
_cell.length_a   1.000
_cell.length_b   1.000
_cell.length_c   1.000
_cell.angle_alpha   90.00
_cell.angle_beta   90.00
_cell.angle_gamma   90.00
#
_symmetry.space_group_name_H-M   'P 1'
#
loop_
_entity.id
_entity.type
_entity.pdbx_description
1 polymer ?
#
loop_
_entity_poly.entity_id
_entity_poly.type
_entity_poly.pdbx_seq_one_letter_code
_entity_poly.pdbx_strand_id
1 'polypeptide(L)'
;MATTTAQITIPSSDIADNAVSISNTATLTTAGTATGLTETTGLARRKMASSTITDLITIANIAGFSAAKSAKVYIRNTGTLTDKYAIIGIGDITGTPTTIGRLYGGDWMFFPYDGNSGEDVTIDMSDATAT
;
A
#
# COMPACT_ATOMS: atom_id res chain seq x y z
N MET A 1 4.98 -2.52 -25.69
CA MET A 1 5.29 -2.99 -24.32
C MET A 1 4.60 -2.03 -23.36
N ALA A 2 3.81 -2.53 -22.45
CA ALA A 2 3.14 -1.66 -21.48
C ALA A 2 4.20 -1.07 -20.52
N THR A 3 4.13 0.24 -20.28
CA THR A 3 5.04 0.94 -19.37
C THR A 3 4.24 1.50 -18.21
N THR A 4 4.62 1.15 -17.00
CA THR A 4 4.05 1.70 -15.77
C THR A 4 5.12 2.52 -15.07
N THR A 5 4.81 3.78 -14.76
CA THR A 5 5.70 4.67 -14.02
C THR A 5 5.10 5.03 -12.68
N ALA A 6 5.95 5.14 -11.67
CA ALA A 6 5.61 5.73 -10.39
C ALA A 6 6.41 7.02 -10.22
N GLN A 7 5.73 8.10 -9.86
CA GLN A 7 6.35 9.39 -9.59
C GLN A 7 5.98 9.84 -8.17
N ILE A 8 6.97 10.29 -7.42
CA ILE A 8 6.78 10.94 -6.14
C ILE A 8 7.41 12.33 -6.19
N THR A 9 6.68 13.33 -5.70
CA THR A 9 7.17 14.70 -5.56
C THR A 9 6.77 15.22 -4.19
N ILE A 10 7.75 15.57 -3.38
CA ILE A 10 7.55 16.07 -2.01
C ILE A 10 8.26 17.42 -1.91
N PRO A 11 7.57 18.54 -2.19
CA PRO A 11 8.11 19.87 -1.95
C PRO A 11 7.80 20.31 -0.50
N SER A 12 8.77 20.92 0.15
CA SER A 12 8.56 21.62 1.41
C SER A 12 9.41 22.89 1.41
N SER A 13 8.77 24.03 1.65
CA SER A 13 9.44 25.34 1.63
C SER A 13 9.60 25.95 3.02
N ASP A 14 8.97 25.39 4.05
CA ASP A 14 8.76 26.07 5.34
C ASP A 14 8.92 25.17 6.58
N ILE A 15 9.23 23.87 6.41
CA ILE A 15 9.40 22.94 7.54
C ILE A 15 10.82 23.01 8.14
N ALA A 16 11.79 23.46 7.38
CA ALA A 16 13.20 23.56 7.81
C ALA A 16 13.86 24.79 7.20
N ASP A 17 14.96 25.23 7.80
CA ASP A 17 15.77 26.37 7.30
C ASP A 17 16.24 26.16 5.83
N ASN A 18 16.33 24.91 5.41
CA ASN A 18 16.57 24.55 4.01
C ASN A 18 15.34 23.86 3.41
N ALA A 19 14.91 24.36 2.26
CA ALA A 19 13.82 23.75 1.51
C ALA A 19 14.15 22.30 1.14
N VAL A 20 13.21 21.40 1.43
CA VAL A 20 13.31 20.00 1.01
C VAL A 20 12.54 19.82 -0.29
N SER A 21 13.21 19.33 -1.31
CA SER A 21 12.58 18.99 -2.58
C SER A 21 13.02 17.59 -3.01
N ILE A 22 12.08 16.65 -2.99
CA ILE A 22 12.30 15.30 -3.47
C ILE A 22 11.42 15.11 -4.70
N SER A 23 12.02 14.76 -5.82
CA SER A 23 11.29 14.36 -7.02
C SER A 23 11.97 13.14 -7.60
N ASN A 24 11.22 12.05 -7.73
CA ASN A 24 11.72 10.80 -8.29
C ASN A 24 10.66 10.18 -9.19
N THR A 25 11.09 9.72 -10.35
CA THR A 25 10.27 8.96 -11.29
C THR A 25 10.95 7.63 -11.56
N ALA A 26 10.24 6.54 -11.33
CA ALA A 26 10.75 5.20 -11.60
C ALA A 26 9.85 4.48 -12.60
N THR A 27 10.46 3.84 -13.60
CA THR A 27 9.77 2.85 -14.43
C THR A 27 9.68 1.55 -13.64
N LEU A 28 8.46 1.06 -13.46
CA LEU A 28 8.23 -0.18 -12.72
C LEU A 28 8.48 -1.37 -13.65
N THR A 29 9.40 -2.22 -13.25
CA THR A 29 9.80 -3.40 -14.00
C THR A 29 9.53 -4.68 -13.20
N THR A 30 9.41 -5.78 -13.90
CA THR A 30 9.42 -7.10 -13.28
C THR A 30 10.77 -7.31 -12.59
N ALA A 31 10.75 -7.81 -11.37
CA ALA A 31 11.95 -7.95 -10.53
C ALA A 31 13.10 -8.64 -11.28
N GLY A 32 14.28 -8.03 -11.22
CA GLY A 32 15.50 -8.56 -11.84
C GLY A 32 15.58 -8.44 -13.37
N THR A 33 14.66 -7.71 -14.00
CA THR A 33 14.62 -7.57 -15.46
C THR A 33 14.47 -6.12 -15.90
N ALA A 34 14.67 -5.85 -17.21
CA ALA A 34 14.29 -4.59 -17.84
C ALA A 34 12.85 -4.61 -18.42
N THR A 35 12.13 -5.72 -18.21
CA THR A 35 10.76 -5.88 -18.71
C THR A 35 9.78 -5.14 -17.82
N GLY A 36 8.86 -4.38 -18.41
CA GLY A 36 7.80 -3.70 -17.67
C GLY A 36 6.87 -4.68 -16.95
N LEU A 37 6.06 -4.15 -16.02
CA LEU A 37 5.05 -4.95 -15.32
C LEU A 37 4.07 -5.57 -16.31
N THR A 38 3.78 -6.84 -16.13
CA THR A 38 2.92 -7.64 -17.03
C THR A 38 1.53 -7.86 -16.47
N GLU A 39 1.35 -7.68 -15.17
CA GLU A 39 0.12 -8.01 -14.46
C GLU A 39 -0.30 -6.89 -13.51
N THR A 40 -1.59 -6.71 -13.33
CA THR A 40 -2.19 -5.83 -12.34
C THR A 40 -3.50 -6.43 -11.83
N THR A 41 -3.79 -6.25 -10.56
CA THR A 41 -5.11 -6.58 -9.98
C THR A 41 -6.15 -5.49 -10.28
N GLY A 42 -5.72 -4.37 -10.88
CA GLY A 42 -6.56 -3.19 -11.05
C GLY A 42 -6.78 -2.43 -9.74
N LEU A 43 -7.71 -1.47 -9.76
CA LEU A 43 -8.12 -0.71 -8.58
C LEU A 43 -9.40 -1.31 -8.01
N ALA A 44 -9.35 -1.64 -6.72
CA ALA A 44 -10.53 -2.02 -5.96
C ALA A 44 -10.79 -1.00 -4.84
N ARG A 45 -12.05 -0.68 -4.60
CA ARG A 45 -12.48 0.11 -3.46
C ARG A 45 -13.22 -0.76 -2.47
N ARG A 46 -12.79 -0.74 -1.22
CA ARG A 46 -13.46 -1.43 -0.12
C ARG A 46 -13.92 -0.42 0.92
N LYS A 47 -15.13 -0.59 1.43
CA LYS A 47 -15.61 0.12 2.60
C LYS A 47 -15.27 -0.71 3.82
N MET A 48 -14.46 -0.16 4.71
CA MET A 48 -14.09 -0.78 5.98
C MET A 48 -14.90 -0.13 7.09
N ALA A 49 -15.61 -0.92 7.86
CA ALA A 49 -16.48 -0.45 8.94
C ALA A 49 -16.23 -1.19 10.27
N SER A 50 -15.08 -1.84 10.39
CA SER A 50 -14.76 -2.66 11.55
C SER A 50 -13.46 -2.20 12.17
N SER A 51 -13.43 -2.15 13.50
CA SER A 51 -12.20 -2.02 14.29
C SER A 51 -11.52 -3.39 14.54
N THR A 52 -11.88 -4.40 13.80
CA THR A 52 -11.24 -5.72 13.85
C THR A 52 -10.29 -5.85 12.67
N ILE A 53 -9.11 -6.39 12.92
CA ILE A 53 -8.12 -6.68 11.87
C ILE A 53 -8.75 -7.54 10.79
N THR A 54 -8.58 -7.13 9.55
CA THR A 54 -9.16 -7.80 8.39
C THR A 54 -8.15 -7.81 7.25
N ASP A 55 -8.19 -8.83 6.39
CA ASP A 55 -7.37 -8.86 5.19
C ASP A 55 -7.85 -7.82 4.18
N LEU A 56 -6.98 -6.87 3.88
CA LEU A 56 -7.20 -5.91 2.81
C LEU A 56 -6.85 -6.52 1.45
N ILE A 57 -5.73 -7.23 1.40
CA ILE A 57 -5.26 -7.95 0.22
C ILE A 57 -4.90 -9.36 0.68
N THR A 58 -5.66 -10.35 0.22
CA THR A 58 -5.37 -11.77 0.46
C THR A 58 -4.53 -12.30 -0.68
N ILE A 59 -3.28 -12.57 -0.42
CA ILE A 59 -2.29 -12.95 -1.43
C ILE A 59 -2.67 -14.25 -2.14
N ALA A 60 -3.20 -15.22 -1.42
CA ALA A 60 -3.65 -16.48 -1.99
C ALA A 60 -4.75 -16.33 -3.05
N ASN A 61 -5.49 -15.21 -3.03
CA ASN A 61 -6.57 -14.93 -3.98
C ASN A 61 -6.09 -14.18 -5.24
N ILE A 62 -4.81 -13.81 -5.32
CA ILE A 62 -4.27 -13.12 -6.49
C ILE A 62 -3.79 -14.17 -7.49
N ALA A 63 -4.54 -14.31 -8.59
CA ALA A 63 -4.19 -15.25 -9.65
C ALA A 63 -2.79 -14.95 -10.22
N GLY A 64 -1.98 -15.98 -10.38
CA GLY A 64 -0.62 -15.85 -10.92
C GLY A 64 0.42 -15.26 -9.95
N PHE A 65 0.03 -14.85 -8.76
CA PHE A 65 0.98 -14.44 -7.74
C PHE A 65 1.55 -15.70 -7.04
N SER A 66 2.85 -15.82 -7.03
CA SER A 66 3.53 -16.97 -6.42
C SER A 66 4.63 -16.49 -5.47
N ALA A 67 5.07 -17.38 -4.60
CA ALA A 67 6.13 -17.14 -3.61
C ALA A 67 7.45 -16.59 -4.17
N ALA A 68 7.67 -16.66 -5.48
CA ALA A 68 8.88 -16.12 -6.13
C ALA A 68 8.69 -14.71 -6.69
N LYS A 69 7.49 -14.11 -6.54
CA LYS A 69 7.17 -12.81 -7.12
C LYS A 69 7.09 -11.72 -6.06
N SER A 70 7.55 -10.54 -6.44
CA SER A 70 7.32 -9.30 -5.70
C SER A 70 6.25 -8.46 -6.40
N ALA A 71 5.53 -7.66 -5.64
CA ALA A 71 4.52 -6.75 -6.15
C ALA A 71 4.84 -5.29 -5.76
N LYS A 72 4.10 -4.36 -6.37
CA LYS A 72 4.00 -2.99 -5.91
C LYS A 72 2.57 -2.77 -5.44
N VAL A 73 2.43 -2.36 -4.20
CA VAL A 73 1.14 -2.17 -3.56
C VAL A 73 0.89 -0.68 -3.38
N TYR A 74 -0.28 -0.23 -3.82
CA TYR A 74 -0.79 1.12 -3.59
C TYR A 74 -2.06 1.04 -2.76
N ILE A 75 -2.07 1.78 -1.66
CA ILE A 75 -3.21 1.89 -0.76
C ILE A 75 -3.49 3.37 -0.52
N ARG A 76 -4.75 3.76 -0.58
CA ARG A 76 -5.20 5.10 -0.23
C ARG A 76 -6.41 5.02 0.68
N ASN A 77 -6.36 5.77 1.78
CA ASN A 77 -7.53 6.05 2.58
C ASN A 77 -8.31 7.20 1.93
N THR A 78 -9.51 6.92 1.41
CA THR A 78 -10.38 7.93 0.78
C THR A 78 -11.36 8.57 1.75
N GLY A 79 -11.28 8.23 3.04
CA GLY A 79 -12.05 8.89 4.10
C GLY A 79 -11.66 10.38 4.23
N THR A 80 -12.53 11.14 4.86
CA THR A 80 -12.35 12.58 5.07
C THR A 80 -12.05 12.95 6.52
N LEU A 81 -12.12 11.98 7.43
CA LEU A 81 -11.90 12.21 8.86
C LEU A 81 -10.39 12.29 9.15
N THR A 82 -9.96 13.40 9.71
CA THR A 82 -8.55 13.68 10.01
C THR A 82 -8.09 13.13 11.36
N ASP A 83 -9.02 12.74 12.21
CA ASP A 83 -8.77 12.16 13.53
C ASP A 83 -8.88 10.63 13.56
N LYS A 84 -9.33 10.03 12.45
CA LYS A 84 -9.46 8.58 12.29
C LYS A 84 -8.42 8.06 11.29
N TYR A 85 -7.93 6.87 11.53
CA TYR A 85 -6.90 6.28 10.71
C TYR A 85 -7.14 4.78 10.48
N ALA A 86 -6.55 4.28 9.43
CA ALA A 86 -6.37 2.87 9.17
C ALA A 86 -4.94 2.46 9.50
N ILE A 87 -4.77 1.42 10.28
CA ILE A 87 -3.47 0.77 10.51
C ILE A 87 -3.28 -0.25 9.40
N ILE A 88 -2.19 -0.15 8.67
CA ILE A 88 -1.81 -1.11 7.63
C ILE A 88 -0.72 -2.00 8.19
N GLY A 89 -0.91 -3.29 8.05
CA GLY A 89 0.01 -4.32 8.51
C GLY A 89 0.28 -5.39 7.46
N ILE A 90 1.25 -6.23 7.74
CA ILE A 90 1.55 -7.45 6.99
C ILE A 90 1.54 -8.60 7.98
N GLY A 91 0.85 -9.66 7.65
CA GLY A 91 0.73 -10.87 8.47
C GLY A 91 -0.65 -11.48 8.45
N ASP A 92 -0.80 -12.60 9.13
CA ASP A 92 -2.07 -13.32 9.27
C ASP A 92 -2.95 -12.65 10.33
N ILE A 93 -4.25 -12.50 10.04
CA ILE A 93 -5.25 -11.94 10.97
C ILE A 93 -5.44 -12.79 12.22
N THR A 94 -5.07 -14.07 12.20
CA THR A 94 -5.11 -14.96 13.37
C THR A 94 -3.93 -14.76 14.31
N GLY A 95 -2.90 -14.06 13.85
CA GLY A 95 -1.71 -13.70 14.60
C GLY A 95 -1.69 -12.22 15.02
N THR A 96 -0.50 -11.68 15.11
CA THR A 96 -0.27 -10.24 15.33
C THR A 96 0.44 -9.67 14.10
N PRO A 97 -0.28 -9.10 13.14
CA PRO A 97 0.35 -8.52 11.96
C PRO A 97 1.35 -7.43 12.33
N THR A 98 2.45 -7.37 11.61
CA THR A 98 3.44 -6.32 11.77
C THR A 98 2.92 -5.02 11.16
N THR A 99 2.73 -4.02 11.99
CA THR A 99 2.30 -2.68 11.54
C THR A 99 3.38 -2.02 10.69
N ILE A 100 3.02 -1.56 9.49
CA ILE A 100 3.89 -0.81 8.59
C ILE A 100 3.55 0.67 8.53
N GLY A 101 2.32 1.07 8.86
CA GLY A 101 1.96 2.48 8.88
C GLY A 101 0.52 2.73 9.28
N ARG A 102 0.21 4.03 9.41
CA ARG A 102 -1.15 4.54 9.63
C ARG A 102 -1.51 5.50 8.51
N LEU A 103 -2.70 5.36 7.98
CA LEU A 103 -3.24 6.23 6.94
C LEU A 103 -4.46 6.99 7.50
N TYR A 104 -4.32 8.28 7.68
CA TYR A 104 -5.44 9.18 7.99
C TYR A 104 -6.28 9.46 6.75
N GLY A 105 -7.41 10.13 6.91
CA GLY A 105 -8.24 10.50 5.77
C GLY A 105 -7.46 11.31 4.72
N GLY A 106 -7.43 10.83 3.50
CA GLY A 106 -6.68 11.40 2.38
C GLY A 106 -5.27 10.84 2.19
N ASP A 107 -4.69 10.20 3.20
CA ASP A 107 -3.34 9.64 3.11
C ASP A 107 -3.26 8.45 2.15
N TRP A 108 -2.07 8.22 1.67
CA TRP A 108 -1.75 7.09 0.80
C TRP A 108 -0.36 6.55 1.07
N MET A 109 -0.13 5.32 0.66
CA MET A 109 1.18 4.68 0.69
C MET A 109 1.41 3.87 -0.59
N PHE A 110 2.67 3.75 -0.97
CA PHE A 110 3.13 2.91 -2.07
C PHE A 110 4.40 2.20 -1.63
N PHE A 111 4.41 0.88 -1.69
CA PHE A 111 5.54 0.10 -1.20
C PHE A 111 5.77 -1.16 -2.03
N PRO A 112 7.02 -1.64 -2.10
CA PRO A 112 7.31 -2.97 -2.60
C PRO A 112 6.83 -4.02 -1.60
N TYR A 113 6.21 -5.07 -2.10
CA TYR A 113 5.73 -6.19 -1.31
C TYR A 113 6.40 -7.48 -1.77
N ASP A 114 6.93 -8.26 -0.82
CA ASP A 114 7.52 -9.56 -1.07
C ASP A 114 6.48 -10.67 -0.91
N GLY A 115 6.01 -11.21 -2.02
CA GLY A 115 5.04 -12.31 -2.01
C GLY A 115 5.60 -13.64 -1.53
N ASN A 116 6.91 -13.73 -1.34
CA ASN A 116 7.55 -14.98 -0.88
C ASN A 116 7.17 -15.30 0.59
N SER A 117 6.79 -14.33 1.37
CA SER A 117 6.32 -14.54 2.74
C SER A 117 4.98 -15.28 2.80
N GLY A 118 4.17 -15.17 1.74
CA GLY A 118 2.78 -15.66 1.75
C GLY A 118 1.85 -14.90 2.69
N GLU A 119 2.35 -13.84 3.33
CA GLU A 119 1.63 -13.02 4.29
C GLU A 119 0.64 -12.09 3.61
N ASP A 120 -0.50 -11.87 4.22
CA ASP A 120 -1.51 -10.96 3.70
C ASP A 120 -1.21 -9.49 4.08
N VAL A 121 -1.78 -8.55 3.32
CA VAL A 121 -1.80 -7.14 3.72
C VAL A 121 -3.09 -6.92 4.50
N THR A 122 -2.93 -6.55 5.76
CA THR A 122 -4.03 -6.38 6.70
C THR A 122 -4.37 -4.92 6.94
N ILE A 123 -5.60 -4.68 7.37
CA ILE A 123 -6.10 -3.37 7.78
C ILE A 123 -6.83 -3.48 9.11
N ASP A 124 -6.61 -2.51 9.98
CA ASP A 124 -7.35 -2.30 11.22
C ASP A 124 -7.79 -0.85 11.31
N MET A 125 -9.07 -0.60 11.48
CA MET A 125 -9.60 0.76 11.59
C MET A 125 -9.54 1.21 13.05
N SER A 126 -9.08 2.43 13.30
CA SER A 126 -9.03 3.01 14.65
C SER A 126 -10.39 3.14 15.31
N ASP A 127 -11.47 3.15 14.50
CA ASP A 127 -12.85 3.26 14.95
C ASP A 127 -13.77 2.62 13.91
N ALA A 128 -14.80 1.91 14.35
CA ALA A 128 -15.78 1.27 13.48
C ALA A 128 -16.58 2.27 12.60
N THR A 129 -16.56 3.55 12.95
CA THR A 129 -17.18 4.64 12.17
C THR A 129 -16.22 5.34 11.21
N ALA A 130 -14.94 4.95 11.19
CA ALA A 130 -13.95 5.50 10.28
C ALA A 130 -14.16 4.95 8.86
N THR A 131 -14.97 5.61 8.07
CA THR A 131 -15.30 5.22 6.68
C THR A 131 -14.82 6.26 5.68
#